data_85993854dc54920a54ea9f7a894189b8
#
_entry.id   85993854dc54920a54ea9f7a894189b8
#
_cell.length_a   1.000
_cell.length_b   1.000
_cell.length_c   1.000
_cell.angle_alpha   90.00
_cell.angle_beta   90.00
_cell.angle_gamma   90.00
#
_symmetry.space_group_name_H-M   'P 1'
#
loop_
_entity.id
_entity.type
_entity.pdbx_description
1 polymer ?
#
loop_
_entity_poly.entity_id
_entity_poly.type
_entity_poly.pdbx_seq_one_letter_code
_entity_poly.pdbx_strand_id
1 'polypeptide(L)'
;YKNTLRCYKINDGSECWNLKTEDSFTISSSKLSLVIVNDMVVFSNSIGDVTAADIETGLIIWQIPTQSSSIINETYNFKISKLVSDGNSIYFSNNKNEFYSIDFKNGIINWKNEISSSITPVVTGNLIFTVSEDGYLFVIDKNKGNIIRITDLFKNYKQKKRKDIKPIGFVIDSSTLYLTNSDGKMILADLSIGNI
;
A
#
# COMPACT_ATOMS: atom_id res chain seq x y z
N TYR A 1 0.27 -12.79 13.96
CA TYR A 1 0.24 -12.72 15.41
C TYR A 1 1.39 -11.83 15.83
N LYS A 2 1.30 -10.88 16.68
CA LYS A 2 2.33 -10.05 17.34
C LYS A 2 3.53 -9.60 16.47
N ASN A 3 3.28 -9.07 15.26
CA ASN A 3 4.33 -8.43 14.45
C ASN A 3 5.62 -9.27 14.29
N THR A 4 5.47 -10.56 14.02
CA THR A 4 6.60 -11.46 13.82
C THR A 4 6.58 -11.99 12.39
N LEU A 5 7.66 -11.78 11.65
CA LEU A 5 7.91 -12.43 10.37
C LEU A 5 8.71 -13.71 10.62
N ARG A 6 8.38 -14.80 9.93
CA ARG A 6 9.05 -16.09 10.08
C ARG A 6 9.38 -16.67 8.72
N CYS A 7 10.57 -17.22 8.62
CA CYS A 7 11.03 -18.02 7.50
C CYS A 7 10.93 -19.49 7.82
N TYR A 8 10.43 -20.28 6.86
CA TYR A 8 10.40 -21.74 6.97
C TYR A 8 10.97 -22.38 5.71
N LYS A 9 11.73 -23.47 5.88
CA LYS A 9 12.20 -24.28 4.77
C LYS A 9 11.04 -25.04 4.14
N ILE A 10 10.95 -25.01 2.83
CA ILE A 10 9.87 -25.68 2.10
C ILE A 10 9.97 -27.22 2.23
N ASN A 11 11.21 -27.74 2.33
CA ASN A 11 11.46 -29.18 2.29
C ASN A 11 10.98 -29.93 3.52
N ASP A 12 11.13 -29.35 4.70
CA ASP A 12 10.87 -30.01 5.99
C ASP A 12 10.05 -29.17 6.98
N GLY A 13 9.71 -27.92 6.62
CA GLY A 13 8.96 -27.01 7.49
C GLY A 13 9.75 -26.50 8.69
N SER A 14 11.06 -26.73 8.77
CA SER A 14 11.89 -26.19 9.85
C SER A 14 12.01 -24.67 9.75
N GLU A 15 12.03 -23.99 10.90
CA GLU A 15 12.21 -22.55 10.96
C GLU A 15 13.65 -22.18 10.58
N CYS A 16 13.82 -21.24 9.62
CA CYS A 16 15.13 -20.69 9.26
C CYS A 16 15.54 -19.60 10.25
N TRP A 17 14.64 -18.64 10.41
CA TRP A 17 14.78 -17.51 11.32
C TRP A 17 13.40 -16.92 11.67
N ASN A 18 13.36 -16.13 12.74
CA ASN A 18 12.22 -15.31 13.06
C ASN A 18 12.66 -13.89 13.41
N LEU A 19 11.91 -12.92 12.93
CA LEU A 19 12.14 -11.51 13.16
C LEU A 19 10.91 -10.92 13.84
N LYS A 20 11.09 -10.48 15.07
CA LYS A 20 10.07 -9.77 15.84
C LYS A 20 10.32 -8.28 15.69
N THR A 21 9.33 -7.55 15.17
CA THR A 21 9.29 -6.09 15.23
C THR A 21 8.59 -5.66 16.51
N GLU A 22 8.41 -4.35 16.72
CA GLU A 22 7.89 -3.80 17.97
C GLU A 22 6.67 -4.54 18.53
N ASP A 23 6.63 -4.72 19.85
CA ASP A 23 5.49 -5.23 20.58
C ASP A 23 4.37 -4.20 20.59
N SER A 24 3.39 -4.41 19.73
CA SER A 24 2.16 -3.64 19.71
C SER A 24 1.03 -4.50 20.26
N PHE A 25 0.22 -3.92 21.15
CA PHE A 25 -1.06 -4.52 21.55
C PHE A 25 -2.09 -4.49 20.41
N THR A 26 -1.79 -3.77 19.33
CA THR A 26 -2.64 -3.61 18.16
C THR A 26 -2.50 -4.81 17.24
N ILE A 27 -3.62 -5.45 16.97
CA ILE A 27 -3.73 -6.52 15.96
C ILE A 27 -4.31 -5.87 14.71
N SER A 28 -3.60 -5.94 13.60
CA SER A 28 -4.17 -5.50 12.33
C SER A 28 -5.37 -6.37 11.96
N SER A 29 -6.48 -5.74 11.62
CA SER A 29 -7.66 -6.41 11.07
C SER A 29 -7.47 -6.80 9.60
N SER A 30 -6.46 -6.27 8.93
CA SER A 30 -6.10 -6.56 7.55
C SER A 30 -4.88 -7.48 7.48
N LYS A 31 -4.78 -8.25 6.40
CA LYS A 31 -3.56 -9.04 6.11
C LYS A 31 -2.40 -8.08 5.90
N LEU A 32 -1.35 -8.26 6.70
CA LEU A 32 -0.10 -7.53 6.50
C LEU A 32 0.54 -7.96 5.18
N SER A 33 1.18 -7.02 4.52
CA SER A 33 1.81 -7.22 3.22
C SER A 33 3.29 -7.46 3.39
N LEU A 34 3.83 -8.30 2.52
CA LEU A 34 5.25 -8.44 2.31
C LEU A 34 5.56 -8.48 0.80
N VAL A 35 6.75 -8.06 0.43
CA VAL A 35 7.30 -8.15 -0.92
C VAL A 35 8.77 -8.56 -0.82
N ILE A 36 9.20 -9.40 -1.76
CA ILE A 36 10.60 -9.79 -1.89
C ILE A 36 11.20 -9.02 -3.06
N VAL A 37 12.32 -8.38 -2.82
CA VAL A 37 13.10 -7.63 -3.82
C VAL A 37 14.56 -8.01 -3.67
N ASN A 38 15.11 -8.69 -4.67
CA ASN A 38 16.46 -9.26 -4.63
C ASN A 38 16.64 -10.12 -3.36
N ASP A 39 17.62 -9.78 -2.53
CA ASP A 39 18.00 -10.51 -1.32
C ASP A 39 17.31 -9.96 -0.05
N MET A 40 16.27 -9.14 -0.22
CA MET A 40 15.54 -8.54 0.90
C MET A 40 14.07 -8.90 0.89
N VAL A 41 13.53 -9.14 2.08
CA VAL A 41 12.10 -9.16 2.34
C VAL A 41 11.69 -7.84 2.99
N VAL A 42 10.74 -7.13 2.37
CA VAL A 42 10.17 -5.89 2.90
C VAL A 42 8.75 -6.17 3.34
N PHE A 43 8.40 -5.79 4.55
CA PHE A 43 7.07 -6.05 5.12
C PHE A 43 6.60 -4.90 6.01
N SER A 44 5.29 -4.81 6.18
CA SER A 44 4.67 -3.87 7.12
C SER A 44 4.20 -4.59 8.38
N ASN A 45 4.24 -3.90 9.51
CA ASN A 45 3.67 -4.39 10.78
C ASN A 45 2.28 -3.79 11.05
N SER A 46 1.65 -4.15 12.17
CA SER A 46 0.29 -3.72 12.54
C SER A 46 0.19 -2.24 12.93
N ILE A 47 1.29 -1.60 13.24
CA ILE A 47 1.36 -0.16 13.56
C ILE A 47 1.80 0.68 12.36
N GLY A 48 2.05 0.05 11.20
CA GLY A 48 2.38 0.73 9.95
C GLY A 48 3.86 0.91 9.68
N ASP A 49 4.76 0.46 10.56
CA ASP A 49 6.19 0.50 10.23
C ASP A 49 6.48 -0.43 9.06
N VAL A 50 7.37 0.01 8.20
CA VAL A 50 7.90 -0.79 7.10
C VAL A 50 9.32 -1.17 7.42
N THR A 51 9.60 -2.47 7.36
CA THR A 51 10.90 -3.06 7.71
C THR A 51 11.42 -3.86 6.53
N ALA A 52 12.70 -3.68 6.21
CA ALA A 52 13.43 -4.56 5.31
C ALA A 52 14.41 -5.42 6.10
N ALA A 53 14.45 -6.69 5.76
CA ALA A 53 15.37 -7.65 6.34
C ALA A 53 16.04 -8.48 5.24
N ASP A 54 17.24 -8.91 5.51
CA ASP A 54 17.96 -9.87 4.67
C ASP A 54 17.16 -11.20 4.62
N ILE A 55 16.96 -11.73 3.44
CA ILE A 55 16.09 -12.89 3.23
C ILE A 55 16.68 -14.19 3.79
N GLU A 56 18.00 -14.30 3.86
CA GLU A 56 18.69 -15.51 4.32
C GLU A 56 18.81 -15.53 5.85
N THR A 57 19.14 -14.39 6.44
CA THR A 57 19.49 -14.28 7.86
C THR A 57 18.38 -13.72 8.74
N GLY A 58 17.40 -13.01 8.16
CA GLY A 58 16.38 -12.28 8.91
C GLY A 58 16.90 -11.03 9.63
N LEU A 59 18.14 -10.59 9.39
CA LEU A 59 18.68 -9.39 10.01
C LEU A 59 18.05 -8.13 9.39
N ILE A 60 17.66 -7.20 10.25
CA ILE A 60 17.09 -5.91 9.79
C ILE A 60 18.16 -5.10 9.07
N ILE A 61 17.84 -4.66 7.84
CA ILE A 61 18.66 -3.77 7.04
C ILE A 61 18.26 -2.32 7.31
N TRP A 62 16.93 -2.05 7.26
CA TRP A 62 16.37 -0.76 7.62
C TRP A 62 14.94 -0.90 8.13
N GLN A 63 14.49 0.10 8.89
CA GLN A 63 13.11 0.20 9.36
C GLN A 63 12.68 1.66 9.37
N ILE A 64 11.45 1.92 8.92
CA ILE A 64 10.88 3.27 8.84
C ILE A 64 9.54 3.28 9.52
N PRO A 65 9.31 4.16 10.52
CA PRO A 65 8.00 4.44 11.03
C PRO A 65 7.20 5.22 9.99
N THR A 66 5.98 4.78 9.70
CA THR A 66 5.07 5.48 8.79
C THR A 66 3.92 6.17 9.53
N GLN A 67 3.92 6.13 10.85
CA GLN A 67 3.02 6.91 11.69
C GLN A 67 3.78 7.95 12.48
N SER A 68 3.24 9.18 12.54
CA SER A 68 3.70 10.16 13.51
C SER A 68 3.31 9.69 14.92
N SER A 69 4.27 9.68 15.83
CA SER A 69 4.21 9.13 17.19
C SER A 69 3.15 9.74 18.12
N SER A 70 2.33 10.66 17.66
CA SER A 70 1.44 11.45 18.53
C SER A 70 0.04 10.85 18.76
N ILE A 71 -0.32 9.70 18.17
CA ILE A 71 -1.71 9.24 18.24
C ILE A 71 -1.81 7.74 18.53
N ILE A 72 -1.46 7.36 19.75
CA ILE A 72 -1.66 5.99 20.26
C ILE A 72 -3.15 5.56 20.22
N ASN A 73 -4.09 6.49 20.32
CA ASN A 73 -5.52 6.20 20.34
C ASN A 73 -6.17 5.90 18.98
N GLU A 74 -5.48 6.12 17.85
CA GLU A 74 -6.02 5.88 16.52
C GLU A 74 -5.50 4.61 15.83
N THR A 75 -4.66 3.83 16.49
CA THR A 75 -4.04 2.62 15.92
C THR A 75 -5.06 1.52 15.60
N TYR A 76 -6.21 1.48 16.26
CA TYR A 76 -7.23 0.43 16.03
C TYR A 76 -7.83 0.41 14.63
N ASN A 77 -7.79 1.53 13.91
CA ASN A 77 -8.35 1.66 12.56
C ASN A 77 -7.28 1.87 11.49
N PHE A 78 -6.01 1.64 11.81
CA PHE A 78 -4.95 1.81 10.84
C PHE A 78 -5.02 0.74 9.75
N LYS A 79 -4.98 1.18 8.49
CA LYS A 79 -4.95 0.33 7.32
C LYS A 79 -3.83 0.78 6.41
N ILE A 80 -3.05 -0.17 5.97
CA ILE A 80 -1.99 0.02 4.97
C ILE A 80 -2.34 -0.80 3.73
N SER A 81 -2.07 -0.26 2.55
CA SER A 81 -2.20 -1.00 1.30
C SER A 81 -1.16 -2.13 1.23
N LYS A 82 -1.28 -3.02 0.28
CA LYS A 82 -0.18 -3.93 -0.02
C LYS A 82 1.02 -3.13 -0.54
N LEU A 83 2.21 -3.60 -0.17
CA LEU A 83 3.47 -3.10 -0.69
C LEU A 83 3.63 -3.58 -2.13
N VAL A 84 4.03 -2.69 -3.03
CA VAL A 84 4.34 -2.99 -4.43
C VAL A 84 5.73 -2.49 -4.73
N SER A 85 6.53 -3.28 -5.45
CA SER A 85 7.87 -2.90 -5.87
C SER A 85 8.03 -2.94 -7.38
N ASP A 86 8.85 -2.05 -7.91
CA ASP A 86 9.35 -2.08 -9.29
C ASP A 86 10.82 -2.56 -9.37
N GLY A 87 11.38 -3.06 -8.27
CA GLY A 87 12.77 -3.48 -8.16
C GLY A 87 13.73 -2.40 -7.66
N ASN A 88 13.35 -1.12 -7.69
CA ASN A 88 14.14 0.01 -7.19
C ASN A 88 13.47 0.73 -6.03
N SER A 89 12.16 0.77 -6.02
CA SER A 89 11.38 1.44 -4.99
C SER A 89 10.23 0.58 -4.51
N ILE A 90 9.75 0.88 -3.32
CA ILE A 90 8.56 0.32 -2.70
C ILE A 90 7.49 1.40 -2.67
N TYR A 91 6.27 1.05 -3.09
CA TYR A 91 5.12 1.94 -3.15
C TYR A 91 4.00 1.39 -2.29
N PHE A 92 3.41 2.23 -1.46
CA PHE A 92 2.25 1.89 -0.64
C PHE A 92 1.57 3.15 -0.12
N SER A 93 0.36 2.99 0.36
CA SER A 93 -0.43 4.05 0.98
C SER A 93 -1.06 3.57 2.29
N ASN A 94 -1.55 4.51 3.08
CA ASN A 94 -2.32 4.22 4.28
C ASN A 94 -3.61 5.05 4.32
N ASN A 95 -4.48 4.74 5.27
CA ASN A 95 -5.73 5.48 5.49
C ASN A 95 -5.56 6.75 6.35
N LYS A 96 -4.31 7.18 6.59
CA LYS A 96 -3.94 8.42 7.31
C LYS A 96 -3.43 9.49 6.35
N ASN A 97 -3.90 9.45 5.11
CA ASN A 97 -3.58 10.43 4.07
C ASN A 97 -2.11 10.44 3.65
N GLU A 98 -1.50 9.26 3.54
CA GLU A 98 -0.10 9.15 3.18
C GLU A 98 0.12 8.09 2.11
N PHE A 99 0.78 8.48 1.02
CA PHE A 99 1.26 7.61 -0.04
C PHE A 99 2.77 7.79 -0.17
N TYR A 100 3.52 6.70 -0.12
CA TYR A 100 4.97 6.71 -0.09
C TYR A 100 5.58 6.06 -1.32
N SER A 101 6.72 6.61 -1.75
CA SER A 101 7.76 5.93 -2.51
C SER A 101 9.02 5.90 -1.67
N ILE A 102 9.57 4.71 -1.46
CA ILE A 102 10.74 4.48 -0.62
C ILE A 102 11.77 3.73 -1.45
N ASP A 103 13.03 4.18 -1.40
CA ASP A 103 14.17 3.44 -1.97
C ASP A 103 14.31 2.09 -1.23
N PHE A 104 14.27 0.98 -1.99
CA PHE A 104 14.25 -0.33 -1.36
C PHE A 104 15.56 -0.73 -0.69
N LYS A 105 16.71 -0.15 -1.11
CA LYS A 105 18.03 -0.51 -0.60
C LYS A 105 18.31 0.06 0.78
N ASN A 106 17.89 1.30 0.99
CA ASN A 106 18.29 2.08 2.17
C ASN A 106 17.12 2.63 3.00
N GLY A 107 15.88 2.45 2.51
CA GLY A 107 14.70 2.94 3.20
C GLY A 107 14.47 4.45 3.11
N ILE A 108 15.21 5.18 2.31
CA ILE A 108 15.03 6.63 2.16
C ILE A 108 13.72 6.90 1.41
N ILE A 109 12.93 7.83 1.92
CA ILE A 109 11.70 8.29 1.26
C ILE A 109 12.09 9.12 0.04
N ASN A 110 11.76 8.62 -1.16
CA ASN A 110 11.96 9.34 -2.41
C ASN A 110 10.99 10.51 -2.51
N TRP A 111 9.72 10.24 -2.22
CA TRP A 111 8.66 11.24 -2.16
C TRP A 111 7.46 10.72 -1.35
N LYS A 112 6.61 11.65 -0.94
CA LYS A 112 5.38 11.40 -0.19
C LYS A 112 4.26 12.30 -0.71
N ASN A 113 3.05 11.76 -0.84
CA ASN A 113 1.83 12.48 -1.22
C ASN A 113 0.75 12.34 -0.15
N GLU A 114 -0.15 13.31 -0.08
CA GLU A 114 -1.32 13.29 0.80
C GLU A 114 -2.49 12.57 0.11
N ILE A 115 -2.45 11.23 0.09
CA ILE A 115 -3.49 10.39 -0.50
C ILE A 115 -3.88 9.31 0.51
N SER A 116 -5.15 9.31 0.92
CA SER A 116 -5.72 8.27 1.78
C SER A 116 -6.20 7.10 0.92
N SER A 117 -5.50 5.98 0.99
CA SER A 117 -5.89 4.74 0.31
C SER A 117 -5.43 3.52 1.09
N SER A 118 -6.27 2.50 1.14
CA SER A 118 -5.90 1.17 1.65
C SER A 118 -5.86 0.10 0.55
N ILE A 119 -6.00 0.53 -0.71
CA ILE A 119 -6.03 -0.35 -1.87
C ILE A 119 -4.62 -0.48 -2.46
N THR A 120 -4.31 -1.67 -2.94
CA THR A 120 -3.04 -1.96 -3.60
C THR A 120 -2.84 -1.05 -4.82
N PRO A 121 -1.78 -0.24 -4.88
CA PRO A 121 -1.49 0.57 -6.07
C PRO A 121 -1.04 -0.31 -7.24
N VAL A 122 -1.25 0.18 -8.46
CA VAL A 122 -0.75 -0.44 -9.68
C VAL A 122 0.39 0.41 -10.23
N VAL A 123 1.55 -0.22 -10.43
CA VAL A 123 2.74 0.42 -10.99
C VAL A 123 2.97 -0.13 -12.39
N THR A 124 2.99 0.73 -13.39
CA THR A 124 3.26 0.34 -14.78
C THR A 124 4.00 1.45 -15.53
N GLY A 125 5.11 1.09 -16.18
CA GLY A 125 5.98 2.06 -16.83
C GLY A 125 6.47 3.14 -15.85
N ASN A 126 6.21 4.40 -16.18
CA ASN A 126 6.55 5.55 -15.35
C ASN A 126 5.36 6.09 -14.52
N LEU A 127 4.28 5.33 -14.43
CA LEU A 127 3.05 5.74 -13.77
C LEU A 127 2.69 4.84 -12.59
N ILE A 128 2.08 5.46 -11.59
CA ILE A 128 1.43 4.78 -10.48
C ILE A 128 -0.04 5.19 -10.49
N PHE A 129 -0.89 4.20 -10.35
CA PHE A 129 -2.33 4.36 -10.20
C PHE A 129 -2.74 3.96 -8.79
N THR A 130 -3.52 4.80 -8.13
CA THR A 130 -4.14 4.48 -6.83
C THR A 130 -5.51 5.09 -6.74
N VAL A 131 -6.41 4.44 -5.99
CA VAL A 131 -7.77 4.94 -5.76
C VAL A 131 -7.93 5.28 -4.29
N SER A 132 -8.29 6.53 -3.99
CA SER A 132 -8.53 6.97 -2.62
C SER A 132 -9.80 6.35 -2.04
N GLU A 133 -9.90 6.38 -0.70
CA GLU A 133 -11.11 5.89 0.01
C GLU A 133 -12.40 6.62 -0.38
N ASP A 134 -12.28 7.84 -0.92
CA ASP A 134 -13.41 8.65 -1.40
C ASP A 134 -13.74 8.43 -2.88
N GLY A 135 -13.04 7.50 -3.55
CA GLY A 135 -13.29 7.13 -4.94
C GLY A 135 -12.66 8.03 -5.99
N TYR A 136 -11.57 8.72 -5.66
CA TYR A 136 -10.76 9.44 -6.63
C TYR A 136 -9.62 8.57 -7.12
N LEU A 137 -9.49 8.45 -8.44
CA LEU A 137 -8.32 7.87 -9.08
C LEU A 137 -7.24 8.93 -9.19
N PHE A 138 -6.05 8.60 -8.69
CA PHE A 138 -4.83 9.38 -8.84
C PHE A 138 -3.90 8.69 -9.82
N VAL A 139 -3.39 9.45 -10.78
CA VAL A 139 -2.29 9.05 -11.67
C VAL A 139 -1.07 9.86 -11.28
N ILE A 140 0.02 9.20 -10.92
CA ILE A 140 1.20 9.81 -10.31
C ILE A 140 2.42 9.48 -11.16
N ASP A 141 3.30 10.47 -11.39
CA ASP A 141 4.63 10.24 -11.94
C ASP A 141 5.46 9.44 -10.92
N LYS A 142 5.91 8.27 -11.33
CA LYS A 142 6.61 7.32 -10.45
C LYS A 142 7.91 7.89 -9.88
N ASN A 143 8.63 8.66 -10.66
CA ASN A 143 9.96 9.14 -10.29
C ASN A 143 9.92 10.36 -9.38
N LYS A 144 9.00 11.30 -9.67
CA LYS A 144 8.93 12.59 -8.97
C LYS A 144 7.80 12.66 -7.94
N GLY A 145 6.84 11.73 -7.98
CA GLY A 145 5.66 11.79 -7.13
C GLY A 145 4.63 12.84 -7.56
N ASN A 146 4.82 13.55 -8.67
CA ASN A 146 3.86 14.55 -9.12
C ASN A 146 2.54 13.92 -9.52
N ILE A 147 1.43 14.44 -9.01
CA ILE A 147 0.10 14.04 -9.43
C ILE A 147 -0.15 14.60 -10.85
N ILE A 148 -0.29 13.69 -11.82
CA ILE A 148 -0.53 14.03 -13.23
C ILE A 148 -2.01 14.26 -13.47
N ARG A 149 -2.86 13.43 -12.86
CA ARG A 149 -4.31 13.47 -13.06
C ARG A 149 -5.06 12.96 -11.83
N ILE A 150 -6.21 13.59 -11.58
CA ILE A 150 -7.19 13.13 -10.59
C ILE A 150 -8.53 12.97 -11.31
N THR A 151 -9.19 11.83 -11.11
CA THR A 151 -10.48 11.53 -11.72
C THR A 151 -11.48 11.08 -10.66
N ASP A 152 -12.64 11.72 -10.59
CA ASP A 152 -13.73 11.34 -9.69
C ASP A 152 -14.50 10.14 -10.28
N LEU A 153 -14.21 8.93 -9.78
CA LEU A 153 -14.88 7.70 -10.20
C LEU A 153 -16.31 7.60 -9.64
N PHE A 154 -16.61 8.35 -8.58
CA PHE A 154 -17.93 8.33 -7.92
C PHE A 154 -18.84 9.46 -8.37
N LYS A 155 -18.48 10.22 -9.42
CA LYS A 155 -19.26 11.37 -9.90
C LYS A 155 -20.76 11.07 -10.17
N ASN A 156 -21.08 9.85 -10.58
CA ASN A 156 -22.45 9.41 -10.87
C ASN A 156 -23.25 8.98 -9.64
N TYR A 157 -22.63 8.87 -8.47
CA TYR A 157 -23.34 8.55 -7.23
C TYR A 157 -23.89 9.83 -6.58
N LYS A 158 -25.13 9.71 -6.02
CA LYS A 158 -25.71 10.79 -5.21
C LYS A 158 -24.82 11.06 -3.99
N GLN A 159 -24.65 12.33 -3.64
CA GLN A 159 -23.72 12.77 -2.59
C GLN A 159 -23.93 12.07 -1.23
N LYS A 160 -25.18 11.81 -0.83
CA LYS A 160 -25.52 11.04 0.37
C LYS A 160 -24.95 9.61 0.32
N LYS A 161 -25.01 8.97 -0.85
CA LYS A 161 -24.62 7.58 -1.04
C LYS A 161 -23.10 7.41 -1.14
N ARG A 162 -22.37 8.44 -1.61
CA ARG A 162 -20.91 8.39 -1.74
C ARG A 162 -20.18 8.10 -0.44
N LYS A 163 -20.71 8.62 0.69
CA LYS A 163 -20.11 8.44 2.03
C LYS A 163 -20.10 6.99 2.49
N ASP A 164 -21.07 6.20 2.01
CA ASP A 164 -21.27 4.81 2.43
C ASP A 164 -20.59 3.81 1.48
N ILE A 165 -20.15 4.28 0.30
CA ILE A 165 -19.49 3.43 -0.69
C ILE A 165 -17.97 3.53 -0.52
N LYS A 166 -17.33 2.37 -0.45
CA LYS A 166 -15.86 2.29 -0.39
C LYS A 166 -15.32 1.48 -1.57
N PRO A 167 -14.26 1.95 -2.21
CA PRO A 167 -13.49 1.14 -3.15
C PRO A 167 -12.92 -0.09 -2.43
N ILE A 168 -12.99 -1.26 -3.07
CA ILE A 168 -12.49 -2.53 -2.50
C ILE A 168 -11.19 -2.95 -3.17
N GLY A 169 -11.11 -2.77 -4.48
CA GLY A 169 -9.93 -3.12 -5.26
C GLY A 169 -10.14 -2.78 -6.73
N PHE A 170 -9.04 -2.61 -7.46
CA PHE A 170 -9.08 -2.34 -8.89
C PHE A 170 -7.97 -3.08 -9.63
N VAL A 171 -8.18 -3.22 -10.93
CA VAL A 171 -7.19 -3.69 -11.89
C VAL A 171 -7.22 -2.79 -13.11
N ILE A 172 -6.13 -2.79 -13.86
CA ILE A 172 -6.01 -2.05 -15.11
C ILE A 172 -5.68 -3.05 -16.21
N ASP A 173 -6.43 -2.99 -17.29
CA ASP A 173 -6.15 -3.72 -18.52
C ASP A 173 -6.12 -2.74 -19.69
N SER A 174 -5.00 -2.69 -20.39
CA SER A 174 -4.76 -1.79 -21.53
C SER A 174 -5.05 -0.32 -21.16
N SER A 175 -6.22 0.19 -21.52
CA SER A 175 -6.65 1.56 -21.25
C SER A 175 -7.84 1.65 -20.31
N THR A 176 -8.28 0.54 -19.71
CA THR A 176 -9.48 0.50 -18.89
C THR A 176 -9.16 0.13 -17.46
N LEU A 177 -9.65 0.93 -16.52
CA LEU A 177 -9.66 0.62 -15.10
C LEU A 177 -10.99 -0.04 -14.72
N TYR A 178 -10.90 -1.14 -14.00
CA TYR A 178 -12.03 -1.88 -13.43
C TYR A 178 -11.96 -1.77 -11.91
N LEU A 179 -12.90 -1.06 -11.31
CA LEU A 179 -12.97 -0.83 -9.86
C LEU A 179 -14.20 -1.55 -9.28
N THR A 180 -13.98 -2.36 -8.25
CA THR A 180 -15.08 -2.95 -7.46
C THR A 180 -15.32 -2.15 -6.19
N ASN A 181 -16.60 -1.99 -5.84
CA ASN A 181 -17.05 -1.21 -4.69
C ASN A 181 -17.79 -2.05 -3.65
N SER A 182 -17.88 -1.52 -2.43
CA SER A 182 -18.58 -2.16 -1.30
C SER A 182 -20.09 -2.35 -1.51
N ASP A 183 -20.69 -1.65 -2.47
CA ASP A 183 -22.11 -1.84 -2.84
C ASP A 183 -22.33 -2.96 -3.88
N GLY A 184 -21.27 -3.74 -4.18
CA GLY A 184 -21.31 -4.86 -5.13
C GLY A 184 -21.29 -4.44 -6.60
N LYS A 185 -21.01 -3.17 -6.90
CA LYS A 185 -20.93 -2.66 -8.27
C LYS A 185 -19.50 -2.59 -8.76
N MET A 186 -19.36 -2.67 -10.08
CA MET A 186 -18.13 -2.42 -10.81
C MET A 186 -18.24 -1.10 -11.58
N ILE A 187 -17.22 -0.28 -11.49
CA ILE A 187 -17.02 0.93 -12.29
C ILE A 187 -15.96 0.64 -13.32
N LEU A 188 -16.22 1.02 -14.57
CA LEU A 188 -15.26 1.01 -15.66
C LEU A 188 -14.90 2.46 -15.97
N ALA A 189 -13.60 2.74 -16.02
CA ALA A 189 -13.10 4.06 -16.39
C ALA A 189 -12.07 3.93 -17.51
N ASP A 190 -12.23 4.70 -18.56
CA ASP A 190 -11.27 4.79 -19.66
C ASP A 190 -10.09 5.69 -19.24
N LEU A 191 -8.89 5.16 -19.33
CA LEU A 191 -7.64 5.84 -18.98
C LEU A 191 -7.03 6.59 -20.16
N SER A 192 -7.41 6.25 -21.41
CA SER A 192 -6.85 6.83 -22.63
C SER A 192 -7.37 8.23 -22.91
N ILE A 193 -8.57 8.57 -22.40
CA ILE A 193 -9.23 9.85 -22.65
C ILE A 193 -8.93 10.83 -21.51
N GLY A 194 -8.24 11.91 -21.83
CA GLY A 194 -7.96 12.99 -20.87
C GLY A 194 -9.20 13.75 -20.37
N ASN A 195 -10.39 13.40 -20.84
CA ASN A 195 -11.69 13.93 -20.44
C ASN A 195 -12.64 12.80 -20.10
N ILE A 196 -12.96 12.66 -18.84
CA ILE A 196 -14.13 11.94 -18.36
C ILE A 196 -15.16 12.95 -17.92
#